data_4abf596ffbd53ea2e253f37833411f9a
#
_entry.id   4abf596ffbd53ea2e253f37833411f9a
#
_cell.length_a   1.000
_cell.length_b   1.000
_cell.length_c   1.000
_cell.angle_alpha   90.00
_cell.angle_beta   90.00
_cell.angle_gamma   90.00
#
_symmetry.space_group_name_H-M   'P 1'
#
loop_
_entity.id
_entity.type
_entity.pdbx_description
1 polymer ?
#
loop_
_entity_poly.entity_id
_entity_poly.type
_entity_poly.pdbx_seq_one_letter_code
_entity_poly.pdbx_strand_id
1 'polypeptide(L)'
;MGADSFIAFYGIKIAIDPADEQVYDALESRSDPRCKAAKRAGLQIHWGRLTDGKDYFLYIGHRIGWLGVENDGHVQVPTDKLTEIMTRVQSKLKDAGFDQSPALHLQLEAQY
;
A
#
# COMPACT_ATOMS: atom_id res chain seq x y z
N MET A 1 -8.13 14.68 -18.38
CA MET A 1 -8.23 13.22 -18.51
C MET A 1 -7.03 12.59 -17.86
N GLY A 2 -7.27 11.78 -16.86
CA GLY A 2 -6.20 11.08 -16.16
C GLY A 2 -5.77 9.82 -16.89
N ALA A 3 -4.57 9.34 -16.56
CA ALA A 3 -4.07 8.07 -17.05
C ALA A 3 -4.05 7.08 -15.88
N ASP A 4 -4.36 5.82 -16.18
CA ASP A 4 -4.26 4.78 -15.17
C ASP A 4 -2.80 4.50 -14.84
N SER A 5 -2.54 4.09 -13.62
CA SER A 5 -1.22 3.71 -13.17
C SER A 5 -1.27 2.39 -12.43
N PHE A 6 -0.12 1.75 -12.31
CA PHE A 6 0.06 0.54 -11.51
C PHE A 6 0.94 0.84 -10.33
N ILE A 7 0.48 0.43 -9.15
CA ILE A 7 1.33 0.42 -7.98
C ILE A 7 1.86 -1.00 -7.77
N ALA A 8 3.15 -1.11 -7.50
CA ALA A 8 3.78 -2.36 -7.07
C ALA A 8 4.15 -2.18 -5.61
N PHE A 9 3.57 -3.00 -4.74
CA PHE A 9 3.69 -2.84 -3.29
C PHE A 9 3.90 -4.19 -2.63
N TYR A 10 4.90 -4.29 -1.78
CA TYR A 10 5.11 -5.49 -0.98
C TYR A 10 4.65 -5.24 0.45
N GLY A 11 3.66 -6.00 0.90
CA GLY A 11 3.11 -5.84 2.24
C GLY A 11 1.74 -6.48 2.37
N ILE A 12 0.93 -5.95 3.27
CA ILE A 12 -0.42 -6.45 3.49
C ILE A 12 -1.43 -5.50 2.87
N LYS A 13 -2.57 -6.07 2.44
CA LYS A 13 -3.69 -5.32 1.91
C LYS A 13 -4.89 -5.48 2.83
N ILE A 14 -5.45 -4.37 3.25
CA ILE A 14 -6.63 -4.35 4.11
C ILE A 14 -7.77 -3.73 3.32
N ALA A 15 -8.86 -4.48 3.19
CA ALA A 15 -10.08 -3.97 2.55
C ALA A 15 -10.76 -2.96 3.47
N ILE A 16 -11.18 -1.83 2.90
CA ILE A 16 -11.84 -0.76 3.64
C ILE A 16 -13.26 -0.65 3.11
N ASP A 17 -14.24 -0.68 4.02
CA ASP A 17 -15.63 -0.50 3.65
C ASP A 17 -15.88 0.97 3.30
N PRO A 18 -16.25 1.29 2.05
CA PRO A 18 -16.49 2.68 1.66
C PRO A 18 -17.68 3.31 2.36
N ALA A 19 -18.57 2.52 2.95
CA ALA A 19 -19.72 3.01 3.72
C ALA A 19 -19.31 3.45 5.13
N ASP A 20 -18.12 3.11 5.59
CA ASP A 20 -17.66 3.48 6.93
C ASP A 20 -16.94 4.84 6.88
N GLU A 21 -17.71 5.90 7.07
CA GLU A 21 -17.19 7.25 7.03
C GLU A 21 -16.13 7.53 8.09
N GLN A 22 -16.24 6.90 9.25
CA GLN A 22 -15.27 7.09 10.33
C GLN A 22 -13.90 6.55 9.95
N VAL A 23 -13.86 5.38 9.33
CA VAL A 23 -12.60 4.79 8.85
C VAL A 23 -12.02 5.64 7.73
N TYR A 24 -12.87 6.07 6.80
CA TYR A 24 -12.44 6.92 5.69
C TYR A 24 -11.81 8.23 6.21
N ASP A 25 -12.51 8.91 7.12
CA ASP A 25 -12.01 10.15 7.70
C ASP A 25 -10.70 9.95 8.46
N ALA A 26 -10.59 8.84 9.18
CA ALA A 26 -9.36 8.51 9.91
C ALA A 26 -8.18 8.27 8.96
N LEU A 27 -8.43 7.61 7.82
CA LEU A 27 -7.39 7.38 6.80
C LEU A 27 -6.96 8.69 6.16
N GLU A 28 -7.92 9.54 5.82
CA GLU A 28 -7.65 10.82 5.18
C GLU A 28 -6.85 11.76 6.10
N SER A 29 -7.20 11.79 7.38
CA SER A 29 -6.50 12.59 8.38
C SER A 29 -5.24 11.90 8.92
N ARG A 30 -4.98 10.65 8.53
CA ARG A 30 -3.87 9.83 8.99
C ARG A 30 -3.91 9.53 10.49
N SER A 31 -5.10 9.56 11.08
CA SER A 31 -5.31 9.25 12.49
C SER A 31 -5.69 7.79 12.73
N ASP A 32 -5.83 6.99 11.67
CA ASP A 32 -6.16 5.57 11.80
C ASP A 32 -5.07 4.84 12.61
N PRO A 33 -5.46 4.02 13.61
CA PRO A 33 -4.48 3.31 14.43
C PRO A 33 -3.52 2.42 13.65
N ARG A 34 -3.98 1.83 12.55
CA ARG A 34 -3.13 0.98 11.69
C ARG A 34 -2.06 1.81 11.00
N CYS A 35 -2.43 3.00 10.52
CA CYS A 35 -1.48 3.92 9.90
C CYS A 35 -0.44 4.40 10.90
N LYS A 36 -0.86 4.70 12.13
CA LYS A 36 0.05 5.11 13.19
C LYS A 36 1.02 3.99 13.56
N ALA A 37 0.53 2.76 13.68
CA ALA A 37 1.36 1.60 13.98
C ALA A 37 2.37 1.35 12.88
N ALA A 38 1.95 1.44 11.62
CA ALA A 38 2.82 1.27 10.46
C ALA A 38 3.93 2.32 10.44
N LYS A 39 3.57 3.58 10.63
CA LYS A 39 4.53 4.67 10.64
C LYS A 39 5.54 4.52 11.77
N ARG A 40 5.07 4.11 12.95
CA ARG A 40 5.92 3.90 14.12
C ARG A 40 6.94 2.78 13.87
N ALA A 41 6.55 1.75 13.12
CA ALA A 41 7.43 0.65 12.73
C ALA A 41 8.35 0.98 11.56
N GLY A 42 8.20 2.13 10.94
CA GLY A 42 8.99 2.52 9.77
C GLY A 42 8.49 1.91 8.47
N LEU A 43 7.21 1.57 8.41
CA LEU A 43 6.57 1.06 7.21
C LEU A 43 5.91 2.20 6.43
N GLN A 44 5.72 1.97 5.13
CA GLN A 44 5.00 2.88 4.25
C GLN A 44 3.53 2.48 4.20
N ILE A 45 2.68 3.44 3.91
CA ILE A 45 1.27 3.19 3.69
C ILE A 45 0.84 3.76 2.35
N HIS A 46 -0.16 3.12 1.74
CA HIS A 46 -0.80 3.64 0.55
C HIS A 46 -2.27 3.26 0.62
N TRP A 47 -3.15 4.23 0.56
CA TRP A 47 -4.58 3.96 0.53
C TRP A 47 -5.22 4.63 -0.68
N GLY A 48 -6.29 4.04 -1.14
CA GLY A 48 -6.99 4.54 -2.30
C GLY A 48 -8.18 3.68 -2.63
N ARG A 49 -8.64 3.78 -3.84
CA ARG A 49 -9.78 3.00 -4.31
C ARG A 49 -9.44 2.27 -5.60
N LEU A 50 -10.15 1.19 -5.84
CA LEU A 50 -9.99 0.42 -7.06
C LEU A 50 -10.46 1.21 -8.28
N THR A 51 -10.10 0.74 -9.45
CA THR A 51 -10.42 1.38 -10.73
C THR A 51 -11.92 1.60 -10.93
N ASP A 52 -12.74 0.72 -10.35
CA ASP A 52 -14.20 0.85 -10.42
C ASP A 52 -14.76 1.94 -9.49
N GLY A 53 -13.93 2.46 -8.59
CA GLY A 53 -14.32 3.53 -7.67
C GLY A 53 -15.22 3.09 -6.52
N LYS A 54 -15.46 1.80 -6.36
CA LYS A 54 -16.40 1.28 -5.36
C LYS A 54 -15.71 0.78 -4.11
N ASP A 55 -14.54 0.18 -4.24
CA ASP A 55 -13.84 -0.42 -3.12
C ASP A 55 -12.62 0.41 -2.75
N TYR A 56 -12.40 0.53 -1.44
CA TYR A 56 -11.22 1.18 -0.90
C TYR A 56 -10.27 0.16 -0.30
N PHE A 57 -9.00 0.50 -0.28
CA PHE A 57 -7.96 -0.39 0.25
C PHE A 57 -6.90 0.41 0.99
N LEU A 58 -6.21 -0.29 1.90
CA LEU A 58 -5.04 0.23 2.60
C LEU A 58 -3.91 -0.79 2.46
N TYR A 59 -2.79 -0.34 1.93
CA TYR A 59 -1.56 -1.14 1.89
C TYR A 59 -0.61 -0.68 2.99
N ILE A 60 -0.01 -1.63 3.67
CA ILE A 60 1.02 -1.38 4.68
C ILE A 60 2.22 -2.24 4.35
N GLY A 61 3.39 -1.62 4.17
CA GLY A 61 4.60 -2.32 3.83
C GLY A 61 5.63 -1.42 3.17
N HIS A 62 6.01 -1.76 1.94
CA HIS A 62 7.00 -1.02 1.19
C HIS A 62 6.57 -0.88 -0.27
N ARG A 63 6.55 0.34 -0.76
CA ARG A 63 6.23 0.59 -2.17
C ARG A 63 7.44 0.27 -3.04
N ILE A 64 7.27 -0.69 -3.94
CA ILE A 64 8.31 -1.10 -4.87
C ILE A 64 8.43 -0.12 -6.03
N GLY A 65 7.28 0.34 -6.55
CA GLY A 65 7.28 1.28 -7.64
C GLY A 65 5.88 1.73 -8.03
N TRP A 66 5.83 2.74 -8.87
CA TRP A 66 4.57 3.29 -9.37
C TRP A 66 4.74 3.52 -10.86
N LEU A 67 4.10 2.66 -11.67
CA LEU A 67 4.22 2.66 -13.12
C LEU A 67 3.02 3.32 -13.77
N GLY A 68 3.26 4.11 -14.79
CA GLY A 68 2.20 4.78 -15.52
C GLY A 68 2.77 5.86 -16.44
N VAL A 69 1.88 6.48 -17.22
CA VAL A 69 2.29 7.50 -18.19
C VAL A 69 2.93 8.71 -17.50
N GLU A 70 2.41 9.08 -16.34
CA GLU A 70 2.90 10.23 -15.58
C GLU A 70 3.85 9.82 -14.44
N ASN A 71 4.24 8.55 -14.41
CA ASN A 71 5.11 8.01 -13.39
C ASN A 71 6.27 7.27 -14.07
N ASP A 72 6.85 6.29 -13.41
CA ASP A 72 7.94 5.51 -13.98
C ASP A 72 7.41 4.59 -15.09
N GLY A 73 8.15 4.51 -16.18
CA GLY A 73 7.84 3.55 -17.25
C GLY A 73 8.43 2.18 -17.00
N HIS A 74 9.37 2.09 -16.05
CA HIS A 74 10.06 0.84 -15.73
C HIS A 74 10.57 0.92 -14.30
N VAL A 75 10.37 -0.16 -13.56
CA VAL A 75 10.91 -0.30 -12.21
C VAL A 75 11.66 -1.62 -12.13
N GLN A 76 12.89 -1.57 -11.68
CA GLN A 76 13.73 -2.74 -11.53
C GLN A 76 14.27 -2.79 -10.12
N VAL A 77 14.10 -3.92 -9.46
CA VAL A 77 14.66 -4.16 -8.13
C VAL A 77 15.53 -5.40 -8.21
N PRO A 78 16.84 -5.30 -7.97
CA PRO A 78 17.71 -6.49 -7.96
C PRO A 78 17.20 -7.52 -6.95
N THR A 79 17.42 -8.79 -7.25
CA THR A 79 16.88 -9.90 -6.44
C THR A 79 17.34 -9.83 -4.99
N ASP A 80 18.59 -9.52 -4.75
CA ASP A 80 19.13 -9.40 -3.39
C ASP A 80 18.47 -8.22 -2.63
N LYS A 81 18.23 -7.12 -3.33
CA LYS A 81 17.54 -5.96 -2.77
C LYS A 81 16.09 -6.29 -2.45
N LEU A 82 15.43 -7.00 -3.36
CA LEU A 82 14.04 -7.41 -3.17
C LEU A 82 13.91 -8.33 -1.95
N THR A 83 14.82 -9.29 -1.79
CA THR A 83 14.85 -10.19 -0.66
C THR A 83 15.03 -9.40 0.65
N GLU A 84 15.91 -8.41 0.64
CA GLU A 84 16.15 -7.54 1.80
C GLU A 84 14.89 -6.76 2.17
N ILE A 85 14.19 -6.20 1.18
CA ILE A 85 12.92 -5.49 1.40
C ILE A 85 11.89 -6.42 2.00
N MET A 86 11.73 -7.61 1.44
CA MET A 86 10.75 -8.60 1.89
C MET A 86 11.01 -9.00 3.34
N THR A 87 12.26 -9.30 3.68
CA THR A 87 12.64 -9.69 5.04
C THR A 87 12.37 -8.57 6.03
N ARG A 88 12.73 -7.34 5.67
CA ARG A 88 12.53 -6.17 6.52
C ARG A 88 11.04 -5.91 6.76
N VAL A 89 10.23 -5.99 5.71
CA VAL A 89 8.77 -5.76 5.81
C VAL A 89 8.14 -6.83 6.69
N GLN A 90 8.50 -8.09 6.50
CA GLN A 90 7.98 -9.19 7.31
C GLN A 90 8.27 -8.97 8.80
N SER A 91 9.49 -8.60 9.13
CA SER A 91 9.90 -8.35 10.50
C SER A 91 9.16 -7.17 11.10
N LYS A 92 9.05 -6.07 10.38
CA LYS A 92 8.39 -4.85 10.85
C LYS A 92 6.89 -5.02 11.02
N LEU A 93 6.24 -5.78 10.13
CA LEU A 93 4.81 -6.08 10.26
C LEU A 93 4.55 -6.87 11.52
N LYS A 94 5.38 -7.86 11.80
CA LYS A 94 5.28 -8.67 13.00
C LYS A 94 5.46 -7.81 14.26
N ASP A 95 6.48 -6.97 14.28
CA ASP A 95 6.77 -6.08 15.40
C ASP A 95 5.62 -5.09 15.66
N ALA A 96 4.95 -4.67 14.59
CA ALA A 96 3.82 -3.76 14.69
C ALA A 96 2.50 -4.44 15.08
N GLY A 97 2.49 -5.77 15.17
CA GLY A 97 1.32 -6.53 15.59
C GLY A 97 0.37 -6.93 14.47
N PHE A 98 0.82 -6.90 13.23
CA PHE A 98 -0.01 -7.34 12.10
C PHE A 98 0.20 -8.84 11.87
N ASP A 99 -0.91 -9.59 11.88
CA ASP A 99 -0.88 -11.05 11.74
C ASP A 99 -0.96 -11.52 10.28
N GLN A 100 -1.39 -10.64 9.38
CA GLN A 100 -1.57 -10.98 7.99
C GLN A 100 -0.22 -11.22 7.31
N SER A 101 -0.14 -12.26 6.49
CA SER A 101 1.07 -12.54 5.72
C SER A 101 1.22 -11.54 4.58
N PRO A 102 2.41 -10.95 4.39
CA PRO A 102 2.63 -10.03 3.28
C PRO A 102 2.72 -10.75 1.95
N ALA A 103 2.42 -10.02 0.89
CA ALA A 103 2.54 -10.50 -0.49
C ALA A 103 2.93 -9.34 -1.40
N LEU A 104 3.37 -9.65 -2.60
CA LEU A 104 3.58 -8.65 -3.62
C LEU A 104 2.25 -8.36 -4.30
N HIS A 105 1.84 -7.10 -4.29
CA HIS A 105 0.61 -6.64 -4.92
C HIS A 105 0.91 -5.78 -6.12
N LEU A 106 0.26 -6.07 -7.22
CA LEU A 106 0.31 -5.26 -8.43
C LEU A 106 -1.12 -4.80 -8.69
N GLN A 107 -1.37 -3.52 -8.57
CA GLN A 107 -2.73 -3.02 -8.66
C GLN A 107 -2.85 -1.84 -9.61
N LEU A 108 -3.83 -1.93 -10.50
CA LEU A 108 -4.21 -0.83 -11.36
C LEU A 108 -5.01 0.18 -10.55
N GLU A 109 -4.64 1.44 -10.64
CA GLU A 109 -5.29 2.51 -9.92
C GLU A 109 -5.69 3.60 -10.91
N ALA A 110 -6.95 4.00 -10.85
CA ALA A 110 -7.45 5.06 -11.71
C ALA A 110 -6.91 6.41 -11.26
N GLN A 111 -6.51 7.22 -12.24
CA GLN A 111 -5.99 8.56 -11.97
C GLN A 111 -6.82 9.58 -12.75
N TYR A 112 -7.74 10.18 -12.07
CA TYR A 112 -8.64 11.17 -12.65
C TYR A 112 -8.30 12.57 -12.17
#